data_05def014dbd27b4584859755561a8058
#
_entry.id   05def014dbd27b4584859755561a8058
#
_cell.length_a   1.000
_cell.length_b   1.000
_cell.length_c   1.000
_cell.angle_alpha   90.00
_cell.angle_beta   90.00
_cell.angle_gamma   90.00
#
_symmetry.space_group_name_H-M   'P 1'
#
loop_
_entity.id
_entity.type
_entity.pdbx_description
1 polymer ?
#
loop_
_entity_poly.entity_id
_entity_poly.type
_entity_poly.pdbx_seq_one_letter_code
_entity_poly.pdbx_strand_id
1 'polypeptide(L)'
;MFQTQIIKKQLHFKQPAGTSRGVYTTRDVWYILLTDTGSRHYGVGECAPLPALSCDDIPSYDEVLATACKNLEKNGEIDREALLPYPSILFGMETALLHFRARSLQFWHTPFSKGKEGIPINGLIWMGNFDEMYRRIGEKMQQGFRCIKLKIGAIDFEKELELLAHIRQHFTPAQIELRVDANGAFSPTDALEKLHRLSEFQLHSIEQPIRAGQWDEMARLCAATPFPIALDEELIGINRRDRKIE
;
A
#
# COMPACT_ATOMS: atom_id res chain seq x y z
N MET A 1 -32.91 -1.43 12.58
CA MET A 1 -31.88 -2.32 13.17
C MET A 1 -31.04 -2.85 12.03
N PHE A 2 -29.73 -2.74 12.14
CA PHE A 2 -28.82 -3.24 11.10
C PHE A 2 -28.87 -4.76 10.98
N GLN A 3 -28.70 -5.23 9.77
CA GLN A 3 -28.49 -6.63 9.42
C GLN A 3 -27.28 -6.72 8.49
N THR A 4 -26.46 -7.73 8.67
CA THR A 4 -25.26 -7.93 7.87
C THR A 4 -25.28 -9.30 7.20
N GLN A 5 -24.73 -9.36 5.99
CA GLN A 5 -24.44 -10.61 5.29
C GLN A 5 -22.97 -10.56 4.83
N ILE A 6 -22.24 -11.62 5.14
CA ILE A 6 -20.85 -11.77 4.69
C ILE A 6 -20.82 -12.66 3.44
N ILE A 7 -20.18 -12.19 2.39
CA ILE A 7 -20.04 -12.89 1.11
C ILE A 7 -18.56 -13.04 0.82
N LYS A 8 -18.01 -14.23 0.98
CA LYS A 8 -16.61 -14.54 0.61
C LYS A 8 -16.51 -14.81 -0.89
N LYS A 9 -15.49 -14.23 -1.53
CA LYS A 9 -15.13 -14.45 -2.93
C LYS A 9 -13.65 -14.64 -3.07
N GLN A 10 -13.23 -15.55 -3.95
CA GLN A 10 -11.88 -15.65 -4.40
C GLN A 10 -11.73 -14.94 -5.72
N LEU A 11 -10.85 -13.92 -5.77
CA LEU A 11 -10.51 -13.20 -6.98
C LEU A 11 -9.26 -13.81 -7.61
N HIS A 12 -9.22 -13.87 -8.93
CA HIS A 12 -8.08 -14.33 -9.71
C HIS A 12 -7.37 -13.14 -10.34
N PHE A 13 -6.06 -13.05 -10.16
CA PHE A 13 -5.26 -12.05 -10.85
C PHE A 13 -5.23 -12.32 -12.34
N LYS A 14 -5.38 -11.29 -13.17
CA LYS A 14 -5.26 -11.42 -14.65
C LYS A 14 -3.85 -11.84 -15.08
N GLN A 15 -2.85 -11.47 -14.28
CA GLN A 15 -1.46 -11.87 -14.40
C GLN A 15 -0.92 -12.12 -12.98
N PRO A 16 0.00 -13.08 -12.79
CA PRO A 16 0.61 -13.29 -11.49
C PRO A 16 1.22 -12.00 -10.94
N ALA A 17 0.87 -11.64 -9.70
CA ALA A 17 1.36 -10.44 -9.03
C ALA A 17 2.57 -10.80 -8.15
N GLY A 18 3.76 -10.44 -8.60
CA GLY A 18 4.99 -10.60 -7.82
C GLY A 18 5.11 -9.52 -6.75
N THR A 19 5.45 -9.90 -5.53
CA THR A 19 5.71 -8.99 -4.41
C THR A 19 6.98 -9.42 -3.68
N SER A 20 7.44 -8.63 -2.72
CA SER A 20 8.55 -9.01 -1.82
C SER A 20 8.25 -10.27 -0.98
N ARG A 21 6.98 -10.68 -0.87
CA ARG A 21 6.51 -11.85 -0.11
C ARG A 21 6.23 -13.08 -0.95
N GLY A 22 6.21 -12.95 -2.28
CA GLY A 22 5.92 -14.06 -3.19
C GLY A 22 5.06 -13.64 -4.36
N VAL A 23 4.53 -14.64 -5.07
CA VAL A 23 3.69 -14.43 -6.26
C VAL A 23 2.25 -14.82 -5.93
N TYR A 24 1.34 -13.88 -6.07
CA TYR A 24 -0.09 -14.10 -5.89
C TYR A 24 -0.77 -14.38 -7.22
N THR A 25 -1.55 -15.44 -7.29
CA THR A 25 -2.43 -15.78 -8.43
C THR A 25 -3.90 -15.62 -8.07
N THR A 26 -4.22 -15.70 -6.78
CA THR A 26 -5.56 -15.53 -6.21
C THR A 26 -5.51 -14.64 -4.98
N ARG A 27 -6.67 -14.09 -4.61
CA ARG A 27 -6.87 -13.34 -3.36
C ARG A 27 -8.29 -13.57 -2.86
N ASP A 28 -8.43 -13.95 -1.60
CA ASP A 28 -9.72 -14.00 -0.93
C ASP A 28 -10.13 -12.59 -0.50
N VAL A 29 -11.40 -12.26 -0.69
CA VAL A 29 -12.04 -11.04 -0.21
C VAL A 29 -13.37 -11.36 0.42
N TRP A 30 -13.76 -10.57 1.41
CA TRP A 30 -15.06 -10.68 2.08
C TRP A 30 -15.84 -9.39 1.90
N TYR A 31 -16.98 -9.48 1.29
CA TYR A 31 -17.91 -8.35 1.19
C TYR A 31 -18.89 -8.39 2.35
N ILE A 32 -19.07 -7.25 3.00
CA ILE A 32 -20.11 -7.02 3.99
C ILE A 32 -21.26 -6.32 3.28
N LEU A 33 -22.41 -6.96 3.17
CA LEU A 33 -23.64 -6.31 2.76
C LEU A 33 -24.38 -5.88 4.03
N LEU A 34 -24.49 -4.57 4.24
CA LEU A 34 -25.19 -3.94 5.36
C LEU A 34 -26.56 -3.47 4.90
N THR A 35 -27.62 -3.86 5.62
CA THR A 35 -29.02 -3.44 5.38
C THR A 35 -29.65 -2.97 6.69
N ASP A 36 -30.83 -2.40 6.62
CA ASP A 36 -31.64 -2.04 7.76
C ASP A 36 -33.09 -2.51 7.56
N THR A 37 -33.70 -3.08 8.62
CA THR A 37 -35.06 -3.63 8.61
C THR A 37 -36.16 -2.63 8.23
N GLY A 38 -35.88 -1.32 8.37
CA GLY A 38 -36.84 -0.23 8.07
C GLY A 38 -36.60 0.46 6.72
N SER A 39 -35.61 0.05 5.94
CA SER A 39 -35.29 0.73 4.69
C SER A 39 -34.92 -0.24 3.56
N ARG A 40 -35.04 0.25 2.31
CA ARG A 40 -34.53 -0.48 1.13
C ARG A 40 -33.06 -0.14 0.82
N HIS A 41 -32.39 0.60 1.71
CA HIS A 41 -31.01 1.01 1.50
C HIS A 41 -30.06 -0.11 1.90
N TYR A 42 -28.93 -0.14 1.22
CA TYR A 42 -27.85 -1.07 1.54
C TYR A 42 -26.51 -0.35 1.50
N GLY A 43 -25.55 -0.90 2.18
CA GLY A 43 -24.15 -0.52 2.08
C GLY A 43 -23.28 -1.74 1.80
N VAL A 44 -22.22 -1.57 1.06
CA VAL A 44 -21.23 -2.63 0.78
C VAL A 44 -19.85 -2.15 1.22
N GLY A 45 -19.14 -2.99 1.93
CA GLY A 45 -17.73 -2.82 2.26
C GLY A 45 -16.94 -4.06 1.88
N GLU A 46 -15.69 -3.88 1.58
CA GLU A 46 -14.75 -4.95 1.22
C GLU A 46 -13.67 -5.09 2.30
N CYS A 47 -13.53 -6.30 2.83
CA CYS A 47 -12.45 -6.71 3.71
C CYS A 47 -11.49 -7.58 2.89
N ALA A 48 -10.25 -7.14 2.71
CA ALA A 48 -9.37 -7.75 1.74
C ALA A 48 -7.91 -7.80 2.25
N PRO A 49 -7.63 -8.60 3.31
CA PRO A 49 -6.27 -8.81 3.76
C PRO A 49 -5.44 -9.45 2.65
N LEU A 50 -4.17 -9.11 2.57
CA LEU A 50 -3.24 -9.73 1.64
C LEU A 50 -2.48 -10.84 2.36
N PRO A 51 -2.51 -12.10 1.86
CA PRO A 51 -1.85 -13.23 2.50
C PRO A 51 -0.37 -12.97 2.79
N ALA A 52 0.09 -13.37 3.97
CA ALA A 52 1.46 -13.23 4.47
C ALA A 52 2.00 -11.78 4.52
N LEU A 53 1.17 -10.78 4.32
CA LEU A 53 1.56 -9.36 4.37
C LEU A 53 0.70 -8.54 5.35
N SER A 54 -0.63 -8.63 5.25
CA SER A 54 -1.51 -7.89 6.16
C SER A 54 -1.39 -8.40 7.59
N CYS A 55 -1.33 -7.49 8.57
CA CYS A 55 -1.21 -7.87 9.98
C CYS A 55 -2.43 -8.64 10.51
N ASP A 56 -3.57 -8.54 9.82
CA ASP A 56 -4.80 -9.24 10.11
C ASP A 56 -5.06 -10.45 9.19
N ASP A 57 -4.05 -10.91 8.46
CA ASP A 57 -4.08 -12.22 7.79
C ASP A 57 -3.90 -13.35 8.83
N ILE A 58 -4.98 -13.74 9.47
CA ILE A 58 -5.02 -14.68 10.59
C ILE A 58 -5.96 -15.86 10.33
N PRO A 59 -5.70 -17.05 10.89
CA PRO A 59 -6.57 -18.21 10.70
C PRO A 59 -8.03 -18.02 11.14
N SER A 60 -8.25 -17.19 12.20
CA SER A 60 -9.59 -16.90 12.73
C SER A 60 -10.28 -15.70 12.06
N TYR A 61 -9.86 -15.29 10.88
CA TYR A 61 -10.36 -14.09 10.20
C TYR A 61 -11.88 -14.11 10.01
N ASP A 62 -12.44 -15.23 9.53
CA ASP A 62 -13.90 -15.40 9.33
C ASP A 62 -14.68 -15.23 10.64
N GLU A 63 -14.15 -15.76 11.76
CA GLU A 63 -14.78 -15.68 13.09
C GLU A 63 -14.76 -14.25 13.64
N VAL A 64 -13.62 -13.56 13.51
CA VAL A 64 -13.49 -12.16 13.94
C VAL A 64 -14.44 -11.27 13.14
N LEU A 65 -14.48 -11.43 11.81
CA LEU A 65 -15.38 -10.68 10.95
C LEU A 65 -16.87 -10.94 11.31
N ALA A 66 -17.24 -12.18 11.51
CA ALA A 66 -18.62 -12.53 11.91
C ALA A 66 -18.99 -11.93 13.27
N THR A 67 -18.04 -11.92 14.22
CA THR A 67 -18.26 -11.31 15.54
C THR A 67 -18.42 -9.79 15.44
N ALA A 68 -17.56 -9.13 14.64
CA ALA A 68 -17.65 -7.69 14.40
C ALA A 68 -19.00 -7.29 13.78
N CYS A 69 -19.48 -8.07 12.79
CA CYS A 69 -20.77 -7.87 12.16
C CYS A 69 -21.92 -8.01 13.16
N LYS A 70 -21.93 -9.05 13.99
CA LYS A 70 -22.96 -9.24 15.06
C LYS A 70 -22.94 -8.10 16.08
N ASN A 71 -21.77 -7.60 16.45
CA ASN A 71 -21.65 -6.45 17.35
C ASN A 71 -22.25 -5.18 16.72
N LEU A 72 -22.02 -4.93 15.44
CA LEU A 72 -22.66 -3.82 14.72
C LEU A 72 -24.19 -3.96 14.69
N GLU A 73 -24.72 -5.15 14.43
CA GLU A 73 -26.18 -5.41 14.46
C GLU A 73 -26.77 -5.12 15.82
N LYS A 74 -26.10 -5.55 16.88
CA LYS A 74 -26.56 -5.41 18.26
C LYS A 74 -26.48 -3.96 18.77
N ASN A 75 -25.34 -3.29 18.52
CA ASN A 75 -25.02 -2.01 19.14
C ASN A 75 -25.36 -0.80 18.23
N GLY A 76 -25.52 -1.02 16.92
CA GLY A 76 -25.77 0.03 15.94
C GLY A 76 -24.53 0.85 15.55
N GLU A 77 -23.37 0.50 16.10
CA GLU A 77 -22.10 1.21 15.87
C GLU A 77 -20.90 0.26 15.78
N ILE A 78 -19.83 0.75 15.18
CA ILE A 78 -18.59 0.00 15.01
C ILE A 78 -17.70 0.26 16.23
N ASP A 79 -17.28 -0.81 16.91
CA ASP A 79 -16.24 -0.73 17.94
C ASP A 79 -14.86 -0.63 17.28
N ARG A 80 -14.42 0.61 17.06
CA ARG A 80 -13.14 0.88 16.39
C ARG A 80 -11.95 0.42 17.18
N GLU A 81 -11.98 0.57 18.51
CA GLU A 81 -10.86 0.18 19.38
C GLU A 81 -10.65 -1.34 19.35
N ALA A 82 -11.73 -2.11 19.43
CA ALA A 82 -11.65 -3.56 19.31
C ALA A 82 -11.18 -4.04 17.92
N LEU A 83 -11.40 -3.23 16.88
CA LEU A 83 -11.03 -3.57 15.50
C LEU A 83 -9.69 -2.97 15.05
N LEU A 84 -8.98 -2.20 15.86
CA LEU A 84 -7.64 -1.70 15.54
C LEU A 84 -6.66 -2.81 15.12
N PRO A 85 -6.65 -4.02 15.73
CA PRO A 85 -5.79 -5.11 15.26
C PRO A 85 -6.17 -5.69 13.90
N TYR A 86 -7.36 -5.36 13.38
CA TYR A 86 -7.95 -5.93 12.18
C TYR A 86 -8.31 -4.83 11.15
N PRO A 87 -7.30 -4.16 10.58
CA PRO A 87 -7.52 -2.97 9.75
C PRO A 87 -8.34 -3.25 8.48
N SER A 88 -8.24 -4.42 7.87
CA SER A 88 -9.03 -4.76 6.70
C SER A 88 -10.52 -4.96 7.05
N ILE A 89 -10.82 -5.53 8.22
CA ILE A 89 -12.19 -5.65 8.74
C ILE A 89 -12.75 -4.27 9.09
N LEU A 90 -11.98 -3.46 9.82
CA LEU A 90 -12.39 -2.10 10.18
C LEU A 90 -12.70 -1.27 8.93
N PHE A 91 -11.83 -1.30 7.92
CA PHE A 91 -12.04 -0.60 6.65
C PHE A 91 -13.32 -1.06 5.94
N GLY A 92 -13.54 -2.37 5.85
CA GLY A 92 -14.75 -2.93 5.22
C GLY A 92 -16.03 -2.50 5.95
N MET A 93 -16.05 -2.57 7.28
CA MET A 93 -17.20 -2.15 8.08
C MET A 93 -17.47 -0.65 7.97
N GLU A 94 -16.43 0.19 8.07
CA GLU A 94 -16.58 1.64 7.91
C GLU A 94 -17.07 2.01 6.51
N THR A 95 -16.53 1.35 5.48
CA THR A 95 -16.96 1.57 4.10
C THR A 95 -18.42 1.15 3.88
N ALA A 96 -18.84 0.00 4.42
CA ALA A 96 -20.23 -0.44 4.35
C ALA A 96 -21.18 0.57 5.02
N LEU A 97 -20.80 1.08 6.19
CA LEU A 97 -21.61 2.06 6.91
C LEU A 97 -21.65 3.43 6.21
N LEU A 98 -20.52 3.87 5.63
CA LEU A 98 -20.46 5.10 4.82
C LEU A 98 -21.34 4.97 3.57
N HIS A 99 -21.25 3.86 2.85
CA HIS A 99 -22.09 3.59 1.67
C HIS A 99 -23.59 3.57 2.04
N PHE A 100 -23.94 2.89 3.11
CA PHE A 100 -25.32 2.84 3.62
C PHE A 100 -25.88 4.24 3.92
N ARG A 101 -25.09 5.09 4.60
CA ARG A 101 -25.48 6.46 4.97
C ARG A 101 -25.53 7.41 3.77
N ALA A 102 -24.54 7.33 2.90
CA ALA A 102 -24.43 8.19 1.72
C ALA A 102 -25.43 7.81 0.62
N ARG A 103 -25.94 6.57 0.62
CA ARG A 103 -26.80 6.00 -0.43
C ARG A 103 -26.17 6.05 -1.83
N SER A 104 -24.84 6.09 -1.88
CA SER A 104 -24.03 6.31 -3.06
C SER A 104 -22.61 5.85 -2.77
N LEU A 105 -21.85 5.46 -3.79
CA LEU A 105 -20.40 5.24 -3.68
C LEU A 105 -19.59 6.54 -3.65
N GLN A 106 -20.25 7.68 -3.81
CA GLN A 106 -19.61 9.00 -3.69
C GLN A 106 -19.68 9.48 -2.24
N PHE A 107 -18.69 9.12 -1.43
CA PHE A 107 -18.68 9.41 0.01
C PHE A 107 -18.29 10.86 0.35
N TRP A 108 -17.56 11.53 -0.52
CA TRP A 108 -17.07 12.90 -0.31
C TRP A 108 -17.47 13.81 -1.45
N HIS A 109 -17.57 15.10 -1.16
CA HIS A 109 -17.95 16.11 -2.16
C HIS A 109 -16.74 16.88 -2.73
N THR A 110 -15.59 16.22 -2.83
CA THR A 110 -14.37 16.78 -3.43
C THR A 110 -14.44 16.78 -4.96
N PRO A 111 -13.65 17.61 -5.67
CA PRO A 111 -13.54 17.53 -7.12
C PRO A 111 -13.12 16.15 -7.61
N PHE A 112 -12.19 15.49 -6.91
CA PHE A 112 -11.76 14.12 -7.23
C PHE A 112 -12.91 13.11 -7.14
N SER A 113 -13.66 13.09 -6.01
CA SER A 113 -14.78 12.15 -5.85
C SER A 113 -15.93 12.39 -6.84
N LYS A 114 -16.02 13.61 -7.41
CA LYS A 114 -16.96 13.97 -8.48
C LYS A 114 -16.42 13.68 -9.88
N GLY A 115 -15.23 13.11 -10.02
CA GLY A 115 -14.59 12.86 -11.30
C GLY A 115 -14.19 14.10 -12.07
N LYS A 116 -14.05 15.26 -11.40
CA LYS A 116 -13.67 16.54 -12.03
C LYS A 116 -12.16 16.75 -12.06
N GLU A 117 -11.43 16.10 -11.18
CA GLU A 117 -9.98 16.19 -11.07
C GLU A 117 -9.40 14.79 -10.84
N GLY A 118 -8.17 14.58 -11.33
CA GLY A 118 -7.39 13.38 -11.04
C GLY A 118 -6.54 13.54 -9.78
N ILE A 119 -6.04 12.44 -9.25
CA ILE A 119 -4.99 12.43 -8.22
C ILE A 119 -3.69 12.00 -8.92
N PRO A 120 -2.58 12.76 -8.79
CA PRO A 120 -1.28 12.33 -9.29
C PRO A 120 -0.85 11.01 -8.64
N ILE A 121 -0.39 10.08 -9.46
CA ILE A 121 0.16 8.79 -9.03
C ILE A 121 1.49 8.54 -9.72
N ASN A 122 2.35 7.73 -9.11
CA ASN A 122 3.57 7.26 -9.75
C ASN A 122 3.31 6.09 -10.71
N GLY A 123 4.11 5.99 -11.76
CA GLY A 123 4.27 4.77 -12.54
C GLY A 123 5.16 3.79 -11.77
N LEU A 124 4.72 2.54 -11.58
CA LEU A 124 5.51 1.51 -10.94
C LEU A 124 6.28 0.70 -11.98
N ILE A 125 7.57 0.53 -11.73
CA ILE A 125 8.45 -0.37 -12.48
C ILE A 125 8.83 -1.52 -11.55
N TRP A 126 8.32 -2.69 -11.87
CA TRP A 126 8.65 -3.93 -11.19
C TRP A 126 10.10 -4.35 -11.48
N MET A 127 10.68 -5.11 -10.54
CA MET A 127 11.97 -5.74 -10.72
C MET A 127 12.02 -6.54 -12.02
N GLY A 128 13.15 -6.50 -12.69
CA GLY A 128 13.40 -7.19 -13.94
C GLY A 128 14.87 -7.04 -14.34
N ASN A 129 15.24 -7.53 -15.51
CA ASN A 129 16.56 -7.21 -16.06
C ASN A 129 16.61 -5.74 -16.53
N PHE A 130 17.82 -5.26 -16.80
CA PHE A 130 18.09 -3.87 -17.19
C PHE A 130 17.23 -3.41 -18.38
N ASP A 131 17.22 -4.18 -19.46
CA ASP A 131 16.51 -3.81 -20.70
C ASP A 131 14.99 -3.74 -20.51
N GLU A 132 14.44 -4.67 -19.72
CA GLU A 132 13.02 -4.67 -19.40
C GLU A 132 12.63 -3.46 -18.54
N MET A 133 13.42 -3.14 -17.51
CA MET A 133 13.14 -2.01 -16.64
C MET A 133 13.23 -0.70 -17.44
N TYR A 134 14.25 -0.54 -18.26
CA TYR A 134 14.43 0.62 -19.12
C TYR A 134 13.27 0.81 -20.11
N ARG A 135 12.88 -0.25 -20.80
CA ARG A 135 11.73 -0.22 -21.72
C ARG A 135 10.44 0.19 -21.01
N ARG A 136 10.17 -0.39 -19.82
CA ARG A 136 9.00 -0.07 -18.99
C ARG A 136 8.96 1.39 -18.55
N ILE A 137 10.13 2.00 -18.27
CA ILE A 137 10.22 3.42 -17.96
C ILE A 137 9.75 4.26 -19.15
N GLY A 138 10.26 3.96 -20.35
CA GLY A 138 9.85 4.63 -21.58
C GLY A 138 8.34 4.52 -21.82
N GLU A 139 7.75 3.32 -21.61
CA GLU A 139 6.30 3.10 -21.72
C GLU A 139 5.50 3.94 -20.70
N LYS A 140 5.95 4.01 -19.44
CA LYS A 140 5.29 4.83 -18.41
C LYS A 140 5.35 6.32 -18.75
N MET A 141 6.47 6.78 -19.29
CA MET A 141 6.58 8.16 -19.74
C MET A 141 5.66 8.49 -20.91
N GLN A 142 5.56 7.60 -21.90
CA GLN A 142 4.62 7.75 -22.99
C GLN A 142 3.15 7.78 -22.51
N GLN A 143 2.86 7.08 -21.40
CA GLN A 143 1.57 7.12 -20.72
C GLN A 143 1.34 8.42 -19.94
N GLY A 144 2.32 9.33 -19.86
CA GLY A 144 2.21 10.63 -19.20
C GLY A 144 2.61 10.65 -17.72
N PHE A 145 3.18 9.56 -17.18
CA PHE A 145 3.68 9.57 -15.80
C PHE A 145 4.89 10.51 -15.68
N ARG A 146 4.89 11.34 -14.64
CA ARG A 146 5.97 12.27 -14.27
C ARG A 146 6.74 11.83 -13.02
N CYS A 147 6.23 10.84 -12.32
CA CYS A 147 6.88 10.19 -11.18
C CYS A 147 6.98 8.70 -11.46
N ILE A 148 8.16 8.14 -11.31
CA ILE A 148 8.44 6.71 -11.49
C ILE A 148 9.00 6.13 -10.20
N LYS A 149 8.39 5.06 -9.70
CA LYS A 149 8.89 4.27 -8.57
C LYS A 149 9.53 2.98 -9.09
N LEU A 150 10.81 2.78 -8.79
CA LEU A 150 11.57 1.58 -9.16
C LEU A 150 11.77 0.70 -7.94
N LYS A 151 11.53 -0.60 -8.07
CA LYS A 151 11.94 -1.60 -7.10
C LYS A 151 13.43 -1.86 -7.25
N ILE A 152 14.19 -1.82 -6.14
CA ILE A 152 15.64 -2.09 -6.07
C ILE A 152 15.92 -3.14 -4.99
N GLY A 153 17.18 -3.61 -4.89
CA GLY A 153 17.60 -4.58 -3.89
C GLY A 153 17.45 -6.05 -4.31
N ALA A 154 17.06 -6.33 -5.57
CA ALA A 154 16.91 -7.68 -6.08
C ALA A 154 18.07 -8.12 -6.98
N ILE A 155 18.81 -7.19 -7.57
CA ILE A 155 19.97 -7.42 -8.41
C ILE A 155 21.22 -6.81 -7.76
N ASP A 156 22.36 -7.01 -8.39
CA ASP A 156 23.61 -6.38 -7.96
C ASP A 156 23.47 -4.86 -7.88
N PHE A 157 23.92 -4.26 -6.79
CA PHE A 157 23.73 -2.84 -6.51
C PHE A 157 24.42 -1.93 -7.55
N GLU A 158 25.57 -2.34 -8.10
CA GLU A 158 26.26 -1.59 -9.16
C GLU A 158 25.40 -1.52 -10.42
N LYS A 159 24.69 -2.60 -10.76
CA LYS A 159 23.78 -2.61 -11.90
C LYS A 159 22.53 -1.75 -11.66
N GLU A 160 22.09 -1.63 -10.41
CA GLU A 160 21.01 -0.70 -10.06
C GLU A 160 21.44 0.75 -10.23
N LEU A 161 22.68 1.09 -9.84
CA LEU A 161 23.27 2.42 -10.07
C LEU A 161 23.45 2.70 -11.57
N GLU A 162 23.92 1.73 -12.35
CA GLU A 162 24.04 1.86 -13.81
C GLU A 162 22.67 2.15 -14.46
N LEU A 163 21.60 1.48 -14.01
CA LEU A 163 20.24 1.74 -14.48
C LEU A 163 19.80 3.17 -14.16
N LEU A 164 20.02 3.63 -12.91
CA LEU A 164 19.69 4.99 -12.50
C LEU A 164 20.49 6.03 -13.29
N ALA A 165 21.80 5.80 -13.49
CA ALA A 165 22.64 6.65 -14.31
C ALA A 165 22.12 6.74 -15.75
N HIS A 166 21.76 5.61 -16.33
CA HIS A 166 21.21 5.57 -17.69
C HIS A 166 19.88 6.32 -17.79
N ILE A 167 19.00 6.18 -16.80
CA ILE A 167 17.75 6.95 -16.73
C ILE A 167 18.05 8.45 -16.69
N ARG A 168 18.99 8.88 -15.84
CA ARG A 168 19.35 10.29 -15.66
C ARG A 168 20.09 10.90 -16.86
N GLN A 169 20.76 10.11 -17.68
CA GLN A 169 21.31 10.57 -18.97
C GLN A 169 20.21 10.98 -19.96
N HIS A 170 19.04 10.34 -19.89
CA HIS A 170 17.93 10.59 -20.84
C HIS A 170 16.85 11.50 -20.25
N PHE A 171 16.70 11.51 -18.93
CA PHE A 171 15.60 12.20 -18.23
C PHE A 171 16.12 12.99 -17.03
N THR A 172 16.06 14.30 -17.12
CA THR A 172 16.43 15.19 -16.01
C THR A 172 15.45 15.05 -14.84
N PRO A 173 15.84 15.45 -13.60
CA PRO A 173 14.95 15.49 -12.46
C PRO A 173 13.70 16.36 -12.66
N ALA A 174 13.79 17.40 -13.48
CA ALA A 174 12.66 18.25 -13.84
C ALA A 174 11.63 17.53 -14.77
N GLN A 175 12.09 16.55 -15.54
CA GLN A 175 11.23 15.76 -16.43
C GLN A 175 10.58 14.59 -15.72
N ILE A 176 11.35 13.88 -14.85
CA ILE A 176 10.89 12.71 -14.09
C ILE A 176 11.37 12.79 -12.65
N GLU A 177 10.43 12.76 -11.71
CA GLU A 177 10.70 12.41 -10.32
C GLU A 177 10.96 10.91 -10.21
N LEU A 178 12.10 10.52 -9.63
CA LEU A 178 12.42 9.12 -9.34
C LEU A 178 12.29 8.83 -7.86
N ARG A 179 11.61 7.74 -7.54
CA ARG A 179 11.53 7.11 -6.22
C ARG A 179 12.05 5.70 -6.32
N VAL A 180 12.70 5.22 -5.28
CA VAL A 180 13.15 3.82 -5.20
C VAL A 180 12.53 3.14 -3.99
N ASP A 181 12.39 1.82 -4.06
CA ASP A 181 11.84 1.00 -3.00
C ASP A 181 12.70 -0.24 -2.86
N ALA A 182 13.36 -0.33 -1.73
CA ALA A 182 14.31 -1.40 -1.43
C ALA A 182 13.66 -2.60 -0.71
N ASN A 183 12.42 -2.48 -0.21
CA ASN A 183 11.72 -3.52 0.56
C ASN A 183 12.59 -4.19 1.64
N GLY A 184 13.43 -3.41 2.33
CA GLY A 184 14.30 -3.89 3.38
C GLY A 184 15.52 -4.67 2.91
N ALA A 185 15.97 -4.49 1.68
CA ALA A 185 17.07 -5.28 1.10
C ALA A 185 18.46 -4.92 1.62
N PHE A 186 18.65 -3.70 2.14
CA PHE A 186 19.97 -3.27 2.61
C PHE A 186 20.23 -3.76 4.04
N SER A 187 21.49 -4.03 4.35
CA SER A 187 21.90 -4.25 5.73
C SER A 187 22.06 -2.92 6.47
N PRO A 188 21.84 -2.85 7.80
CA PRO A 188 22.08 -1.61 8.54
C PRO A 188 23.51 -1.06 8.43
N THR A 189 24.49 -1.95 8.17
CA THR A 189 25.91 -1.59 8.09
C THR A 189 26.29 -0.91 6.79
N ASP A 190 25.63 -1.24 5.68
CA ASP A 190 25.94 -0.69 4.34
C ASP A 190 24.87 0.29 3.82
N ALA A 191 23.73 0.37 4.52
CA ALA A 191 22.61 1.17 4.07
C ALA A 191 22.97 2.65 3.86
N LEU A 192 23.67 3.26 4.83
CA LEU A 192 24.02 4.69 4.73
C LEU A 192 24.97 4.98 3.55
N GLU A 193 25.97 4.12 3.31
CA GLU A 193 26.85 4.23 2.15
C GLU A 193 26.05 4.13 0.85
N LYS A 194 25.16 3.13 0.74
CA LYS A 194 24.28 2.98 -0.43
C LYS A 194 23.39 4.19 -0.64
N LEU A 195 22.84 4.77 0.45
CA LEU A 195 22.03 5.99 0.36
C LEU A 195 22.86 7.17 -0.18
N HIS A 196 24.11 7.34 0.25
CA HIS A 196 24.98 8.38 -0.30
C HIS A 196 25.21 8.20 -1.80
N ARG A 197 25.48 6.98 -2.26
CA ARG A 197 25.65 6.69 -3.69
C ARG A 197 24.36 6.90 -4.49
N LEU A 198 23.21 6.51 -3.94
CA LEU A 198 21.89 6.75 -4.55
C LEU A 198 21.55 8.24 -4.65
N SER A 199 22.05 9.08 -3.72
CA SER A 199 21.77 10.52 -3.71
C SER A 199 22.33 11.25 -4.94
N GLU A 200 23.36 10.70 -5.60
CA GLU A 200 23.95 11.26 -6.82
C GLU A 200 22.92 11.32 -7.97
N PHE A 201 21.88 10.48 -7.93
CA PHE A 201 20.82 10.43 -8.94
C PHE A 201 19.64 11.36 -8.66
N GLN A 202 19.74 12.23 -7.66
CA GLN A 202 18.67 13.18 -7.32
C GLN A 202 17.32 12.51 -7.17
N LEU A 203 17.27 11.47 -6.35
CA LEU A 203 16.05 10.74 -6.01
C LEU A 203 15.19 11.57 -5.07
N HIS A 204 13.86 11.46 -5.22
CA HIS A 204 12.92 12.09 -4.30
C HIS A 204 12.94 11.40 -2.93
N SER A 205 12.91 10.09 -2.91
CA SER A 205 12.87 9.29 -1.68
C SER A 205 13.25 7.84 -1.93
N ILE A 206 13.64 7.15 -0.85
CA ILE A 206 13.73 5.69 -0.80
C ILE A 206 12.69 5.15 0.18
N GLU A 207 12.01 4.09 -0.19
CA GLU A 207 11.07 3.37 0.66
C GLU A 207 11.76 2.15 1.26
N GLN A 208 11.60 1.98 2.57
CA GLN A 208 12.04 0.85 3.40
C GLN A 208 13.46 0.35 3.04
N PRO A 209 14.53 1.11 3.31
CA PRO A 209 15.89 0.71 2.95
C PRO A 209 16.37 -0.54 3.69
N ILE A 210 16.07 -0.68 4.99
CA ILE A 210 16.44 -1.84 5.82
C ILE A 210 15.19 -2.58 6.27
N ARG A 211 15.35 -3.82 6.73
CA ARG A 211 14.23 -4.66 7.20
C ARG A 211 13.50 -4.02 8.37
N ALA A 212 12.18 -4.15 8.37
CA ALA A 212 11.32 -3.72 9.46
C ALA A 212 11.69 -4.38 10.81
N GLY A 213 11.41 -3.68 11.91
CA GLY A 213 11.70 -4.12 13.27
C GLY A 213 13.10 -3.72 13.76
N GLN A 214 13.87 -2.96 12.99
CA GLN A 214 15.18 -2.43 13.34
C GLN A 214 15.08 -0.93 13.65
N TRP A 215 14.23 -0.56 14.61
CA TRP A 215 13.83 0.83 14.89
C TRP A 215 15.00 1.78 15.16
N ASP A 216 15.95 1.35 15.99
CA ASP A 216 17.12 2.18 16.34
C ASP A 216 18.02 2.43 15.11
N GLU A 217 18.19 1.41 14.27
CA GLU A 217 18.97 1.53 13.04
C GLU A 217 18.25 2.41 12.01
N MET A 218 16.93 2.23 11.87
CA MET A 218 16.12 3.06 11.00
C MET A 218 16.14 4.52 11.47
N ALA A 219 16.02 4.79 12.76
CA ALA A 219 16.09 6.14 13.31
C ALA A 219 17.45 6.81 13.04
N ARG A 220 18.57 6.07 13.23
CA ARG A 220 19.91 6.56 12.87
C ARG A 220 20.03 6.86 11.38
N LEU A 221 19.49 5.98 10.57
CA LEU A 221 19.49 6.13 9.11
C LEU A 221 18.67 7.35 8.68
N CYS A 222 17.48 7.55 9.24
CA CYS A 222 16.64 8.73 9.00
C CYS A 222 17.34 10.05 9.40
N ALA A 223 18.14 10.03 10.47
CA ALA A 223 18.87 11.21 10.91
C ALA A 223 20.09 11.55 10.03
N ALA A 224 20.68 10.57 9.35
CA ALA A 224 21.93 10.71 8.60
C ALA A 224 21.76 10.69 7.06
N THR A 225 20.58 10.27 6.58
CA THR A 225 20.31 10.10 5.13
C THR A 225 20.43 11.41 4.35
N PRO A 226 21.00 11.40 3.13
CA PRO A 226 21.08 12.59 2.28
C PRO A 226 19.75 12.96 1.57
N PHE A 227 18.75 12.09 1.58
CA PHE A 227 17.43 12.33 0.99
C PHE A 227 16.34 11.54 1.75
N PRO A 228 15.04 11.89 1.62
CA PRO A 228 13.97 11.35 2.46
C PRO A 228 13.83 9.83 2.40
N ILE A 229 13.57 9.22 3.56
CA ILE A 229 13.14 7.83 3.71
C ILE A 229 11.63 7.79 3.91
N ALA A 230 10.95 6.88 3.22
CA ALA A 230 9.56 6.51 3.45
C ALA A 230 9.51 5.15 4.15
N LEU A 231 8.59 5.00 5.10
CA LEU A 231 8.35 3.73 5.80
C LEU A 231 7.15 3.02 5.18
N ASP A 232 7.27 1.71 4.95
CA ASP A 232 6.20 0.82 4.50
C ASP A 232 6.07 -0.36 5.47
N GLU A 233 6.89 -1.38 5.35
CA GLU A 233 6.83 -2.58 6.18
C GLU A 233 7.01 -2.29 7.68
N GLU A 234 7.69 -1.21 8.04
CA GLU A 234 7.84 -0.74 9.41
C GLU A 234 6.49 -0.38 10.03
N LEU A 235 5.54 0.11 9.23
CA LEU A 235 4.24 0.58 9.69
C LEU A 235 3.15 -0.50 9.67
N ILE A 236 3.44 -1.70 9.14
CA ILE A 236 2.49 -2.82 9.15
C ILE A 236 2.21 -3.25 10.59
N GLY A 237 0.94 -3.21 10.99
CA GLY A 237 0.51 -3.50 12.37
C GLY A 237 0.58 -2.31 13.32
N ILE A 238 1.15 -1.17 12.92
CA ILE A 238 1.05 0.08 13.67
C ILE A 238 -0.27 0.77 13.27
N ASN A 239 -1.37 0.36 13.89
CA ASN A 239 -2.71 0.79 13.48
C ASN A 239 -3.23 2.03 14.21
N ARG A 240 -2.58 2.42 15.31
CA ARG A 240 -2.88 3.67 16.03
C ARG A 240 -2.15 4.85 15.40
N ARG A 241 -2.89 5.95 15.17
CA ARG A 241 -2.34 7.16 14.54
C ARG A 241 -1.24 7.81 15.36
N ASP A 242 -1.42 7.89 16.68
CA ASP A 242 -0.45 8.45 17.63
C ASP A 242 0.91 7.73 17.51
N ARG A 243 0.88 6.40 17.44
CA ARG A 243 2.09 5.59 17.28
C ARG A 243 2.79 5.72 15.93
N LYS A 244 2.09 6.20 14.90
CA LYS A 244 2.69 6.45 13.57
C LYS A 244 3.42 7.78 13.47
N ILE A 245 3.22 8.67 14.46
CA ILE A 245 3.78 10.02 14.48
C ILE A 245 5.01 10.08 15.38
N GLU A 246 5.11 9.16 16.35
CA GLU A 246 6.30 8.98 17.20
C GLU A 246 7.51 8.51 16.37
#